data_85d59abd1b21b7a39b81857aa7c55b1f
#
_entry.id   85d59abd1b21b7a39b81857aa7c55b1f
#
_cell.length_a   1.000
_cell.length_b   1.000
_cell.length_c   1.000
_cell.angle_alpha   90.00
_cell.angle_beta   90.00
_cell.angle_gamma   90.00
#
_symmetry.space_group_name_H-M   'P 1'
#
loop_
_entity.id
_entity.type
_entity.pdbx_description
1 polymer ?
#
loop_
_entity_poly.entity_id
_entity_poly.type
_entity_poly.pdbx_seq_one_letter_code
_entity_poly.pdbx_strand_id
1 'polypeptide(L)'
;MKISFSRQTKERAFKQLYEDYYAPFCLYAKRFVDDKEVREDIVSDVFTSLWDKLDTDSFDLQSETALGYIKMCVKNSCLNFLKH
;
A
#
# COMPACT_ATOMS: atom_id res chain seq x y z
N MET A 1 11.80 -2.66 24.97
CA MET A 1 11.88 -1.24 24.74
C MET A 1 12.08 -0.86 23.29
N LYS A 2 13.12 -1.37 22.68
CA LYS A 2 13.41 -1.08 21.30
C LYS A 2 12.27 -1.53 20.38
N ILE A 3 11.65 -2.64 20.69
CA ILE A 3 10.56 -3.17 19.89
C ILE A 3 9.37 -2.22 19.88
N SER A 4 9.03 -1.72 21.06
CA SER A 4 7.92 -0.79 21.20
C SER A 4 8.17 0.50 20.43
N PHE A 5 9.40 1.01 20.54
CA PHE A 5 9.79 2.22 19.84
C PHE A 5 9.76 2.03 18.32
N SER A 6 10.28 0.89 17.87
CA SER A 6 10.26 0.56 16.44
C SER A 6 8.84 0.47 15.90
N ARG A 7 7.95 -0.11 16.68
CA ARG A 7 6.57 -0.25 16.27
C ARG A 7 5.91 1.11 16.08
N GLN A 8 6.12 2.04 17.03
CA GLN A 8 5.57 3.38 16.91
C GLN A 8 6.11 4.10 15.69
N THR A 9 7.39 3.92 15.40
CA THR A 9 7.99 4.52 14.22
C THR A 9 7.37 3.95 12.95
N LYS A 10 7.16 2.64 12.91
CA LYS A 10 6.52 1.98 11.77
C LYS A 10 5.09 2.45 11.58
N GLU A 11 4.35 2.61 12.65
CA GLU A 11 2.98 3.10 12.58
C GLU A 11 2.93 4.50 11.98
N ARG A 12 3.82 5.38 12.43
CA ARG A 12 3.87 6.74 11.91
C ARG A 12 4.25 6.76 10.44
N ALA A 13 5.24 5.98 10.07
CA ALA A 13 5.68 5.90 8.68
C ALA A 13 4.57 5.36 7.79
N PHE A 14 3.86 4.35 8.26
CA PHE A 14 2.76 3.78 7.51
C PHE A 14 1.62 4.80 7.35
N LYS A 15 1.27 5.47 8.42
CA LYS A 15 0.20 6.46 8.39
C LYS A 15 0.54 7.58 7.41
N GLN A 16 1.79 8.05 7.44
CA GLN A 16 2.24 9.10 6.55
C GLN A 16 2.18 8.64 5.09
N LEU A 17 2.63 7.41 4.85
CA LEU A 17 2.59 6.82 3.53
C LEU A 17 1.15 6.72 3.02
N TYR A 18 0.25 6.25 3.88
CA TYR A 18 -1.16 6.14 3.54
C TYR A 18 -1.75 7.50 3.17
N GLU A 19 -1.50 8.50 4.00
CA GLU A 19 -2.04 9.83 3.77
C GLU A 19 -1.48 10.48 2.51
N ASP A 20 -0.20 10.24 2.23
CA ASP A 20 0.46 10.86 1.09
C ASP A 20 0.12 10.16 -0.23
N TYR A 21 -0.09 8.86 -0.20
CA TYR A 21 -0.14 8.06 -1.43
C TYR A 21 -1.45 7.35 -1.69
N TYR A 22 -2.39 7.36 -0.76
CA TYR A 22 -3.67 6.70 -0.99
C TYR A 22 -4.36 7.25 -2.25
N ALA A 23 -4.55 8.57 -2.30
CA ALA A 23 -5.20 9.19 -3.44
C ALA A 23 -4.40 9.03 -4.74
N PRO A 24 -3.07 9.25 -4.75
CA PRO A 24 -2.29 8.99 -5.96
C PRO A 24 -2.39 7.55 -6.45
N PHE A 25 -2.42 6.57 -5.55
CA PHE A 25 -2.54 5.18 -5.98
C PHE A 25 -3.94 4.85 -6.48
N CYS A 26 -4.97 5.49 -5.91
CA CYS A 26 -6.32 5.35 -6.45
C CYS A 26 -6.38 5.92 -7.87
N LEU A 27 -5.73 7.04 -8.09
CA LEU A 27 -5.65 7.65 -9.42
C LEU A 27 -4.90 6.73 -10.39
N TYR A 28 -3.82 6.11 -9.91
CA TYR A 28 -3.09 5.16 -10.72
C TYR A 28 -3.96 3.96 -11.08
N ALA A 29 -4.73 3.45 -10.12
CA ALA A 29 -5.62 2.32 -10.35
C ALA A 29 -6.69 2.62 -11.39
N LYS A 30 -7.03 3.90 -11.55
CA LYS A 30 -8.01 4.32 -12.53
C LYS A 30 -7.63 3.94 -13.95
N ARG A 31 -6.35 3.75 -14.20
CA ARG A 31 -5.89 3.31 -15.53
C ARG A 31 -6.39 1.92 -15.88
N PHE A 32 -6.73 1.13 -14.88
CA PHE A 32 -7.10 -0.27 -15.05
C PHE A 32 -8.56 -0.54 -14.73
N VAL A 33 -9.11 0.15 -13.74
CA VAL A 33 -10.46 -0.11 -13.24
C VAL A 33 -11.22 1.21 -13.15
N ASP A 34 -12.35 1.31 -13.85
CA ASP A 34 -13.15 2.53 -13.88
C ASP A 34 -14.00 2.72 -12.63
N ASP A 35 -14.40 1.63 -11.98
CA ASP A 35 -15.29 1.69 -10.84
C ASP A 35 -14.57 2.24 -9.61
N LYS A 36 -15.03 3.39 -9.12
CA LYS A 36 -14.40 4.07 -8.00
C LYS A 36 -14.36 3.22 -6.74
N GLU A 37 -15.46 2.55 -6.43
CA GLU A 37 -15.52 1.72 -5.22
C GLU A 37 -14.54 0.56 -5.30
N VAL A 38 -14.43 -0.04 -6.46
CA VAL A 38 -13.49 -1.14 -6.66
C VAL A 38 -12.05 -0.66 -6.52
N ARG A 39 -11.74 0.51 -7.11
CA ARG A 39 -10.39 1.07 -6.98
C ARG A 39 -10.03 1.31 -5.52
N GLU A 40 -10.95 1.90 -4.77
CA GLU A 40 -10.69 2.20 -3.36
C GLU A 40 -10.52 0.92 -2.55
N ASP A 41 -11.31 -0.09 -2.82
CA ASP A 41 -11.17 -1.39 -2.17
C ASP A 41 -9.81 -2.02 -2.46
N ILE A 42 -9.40 -1.97 -3.72
CA ILE A 42 -8.12 -2.54 -4.14
C ILE A 42 -6.97 -1.84 -3.43
N VAL A 43 -6.96 -0.52 -3.44
CA VAL A 43 -5.88 0.24 -2.82
C VAL A 43 -5.87 0.02 -1.30
N SER A 44 -7.05 0.00 -0.67
CA SER A 44 -7.16 -0.28 0.75
C SER A 44 -6.61 -1.65 1.10
N ASP A 45 -6.92 -2.66 0.29
CA ASP A 45 -6.42 -4.02 0.52
C ASP A 45 -4.90 -4.07 0.38
N VAL A 46 -4.35 -3.35 -0.58
CA VAL A 46 -2.90 -3.29 -0.76
C VAL A 46 -2.24 -2.69 0.47
N PHE A 47 -2.79 -1.61 1.01
CA PHE A 47 -2.23 -1.01 2.22
C PHE A 47 -2.38 -1.92 3.43
N THR A 48 -3.49 -2.64 3.54
CA THR A 48 -3.67 -3.60 4.63
C THR A 48 -2.61 -4.70 4.56
N SER A 49 -2.36 -5.23 3.37
CA SER A 49 -1.33 -6.24 3.19
C SER A 49 0.06 -5.68 3.51
N LEU A 50 0.29 -4.43 3.18
CA LEU A 50 1.55 -3.77 3.49
C LEU A 50 1.75 -3.68 5.00
N TRP A 51 0.70 -3.34 5.74
CA TRP A 51 0.77 -3.28 7.20
C TRP A 51 1.20 -4.63 7.79
N ASP A 52 0.64 -5.71 7.26
CA ASP A 52 1.01 -7.04 7.71
C ASP A 52 2.48 -7.33 7.47
N LYS A 53 3.02 -6.86 6.34
CA LYS A 53 4.43 -7.08 6.01
C LYS A 53 5.37 -6.31 6.92
N LEU A 54 4.93 -5.22 7.52
CA LEU A 54 5.78 -4.43 8.40
C LEU A 54 6.20 -5.20 9.64
N ASP A 55 5.45 -6.21 10.02
CA ASP A 55 5.78 -7.01 11.17
C ASP A 55 6.98 -7.94 10.93
N THR A 56 7.41 -8.08 9.69
CA THR A 56 8.47 -9.02 9.34
C THR A 56 9.86 -8.41 9.31
N ASP A 57 10.00 -7.13 9.54
CA ASP A 57 11.29 -6.41 9.54
C ASP A 57 12.05 -6.44 8.21
N SER A 58 11.52 -7.12 7.22
CA SER A 58 12.20 -7.23 5.93
C SER A 58 11.82 -6.13 4.95
N PHE A 59 10.93 -5.25 5.35
CA PHE A 59 10.39 -4.24 4.46
C PHE A 59 10.63 -2.83 5.03
N ASP A 60 11.25 -1.98 4.23
CA ASP A 60 11.58 -0.61 4.61
C ASP A 60 10.67 0.37 3.88
N LEU A 61 9.75 0.99 4.62
CA LEU A 61 8.79 1.94 4.05
C LEU A 61 9.43 3.22 3.52
N GLN A 62 10.63 3.53 4.00
CA GLN A 62 11.29 4.76 3.60
C GLN A 62 12.13 4.59 2.34
N SER A 63 12.24 3.36 1.87
CA SER A 63 12.99 3.06 0.67
C SER A 63 12.19 3.45 -0.58
N GLU A 64 12.87 3.91 -1.62
CA GLU A 64 12.22 4.16 -2.90
C GLU A 64 11.63 2.87 -3.46
N THR A 65 12.25 1.74 -3.14
CA THR A 65 11.78 0.43 -3.55
C THR A 65 10.38 0.15 -3.01
N ALA A 66 10.06 0.70 -1.83
CA ALA A 66 8.75 0.49 -1.23
C ALA A 66 7.63 1.04 -2.10
N LEU A 67 7.80 2.25 -2.63
CA LEU A 67 6.79 2.85 -3.48
C LEU A 67 6.59 2.05 -4.77
N GLY A 68 7.68 1.59 -5.36
CA GLY A 68 7.61 0.75 -6.55
C GLY A 68 6.91 -0.56 -6.27
N TYR A 69 7.17 -1.15 -5.10
CA TYR A 69 6.52 -2.38 -4.70
C TYR A 69 5.01 -2.19 -4.53
N ILE A 70 4.61 -1.11 -3.87
CA ILE A 70 3.18 -0.83 -3.64
C ILE A 70 2.48 -0.59 -4.98
N LYS A 71 3.11 0.18 -5.86
CA LYS A 71 2.56 0.44 -7.17
C LYS A 71 2.34 -0.85 -7.96
N MET A 72 3.31 -1.76 -7.88
CA MET A 72 3.19 -3.05 -8.53
C MET A 72 2.04 -3.88 -7.94
N CYS A 73 1.88 -3.84 -6.62
CA CYS A 73 0.79 -4.54 -5.96
C CYS A 73 -0.57 -4.02 -6.41
N VAL A 74 -0.70 -2.68 -6.51
CA VAL A 74 -1.95 -2.07 -6.99
C VAL A 74 -2.24 -2.53 -8.42
N LYS A 75 -1.24 -2.47 -9.28
CA LYS A 75 -1.42 -2.90 -10.66
C LYS A 75 -1.84 -4.37 -10.74
N ASN A 76 -1.14 -5.24 -10.02
CA ASN A 76 -1.44 -6.67 -10.05
C ASN A 76 -2.84 -6.96 -9.54
N SER A 77 -3.25 -6.26 -8.47
CA SER A 77 -4.59 -6.44 -7.93
C SER A 77 -5.66 -5.99 -8.91
N CYS A 78 -5.42 -4.89 -9.61
CA CYS A 78 -6.34 -4.42 -10.64
C CYS A 78 -6.45 -5.43 -11.78
N LEU A 79 -5.31 -5.96 -12.24
CA LEU A 79 -5.32 -6.94 -13.31
C LEU A 79 -6.02 -8.23 -12.90
N ASN A 80 -5.82 -8.65 -11.65
CA ASN A 80 -6.54 -9.82 -11.13
C ASN A 80 -8.04 -9.59 -11.10
N PHE A 81 -8.46 -8.40 -10.70
CA PHE A 81 -9.87 -8.06 -10.71
C PHE A 81 -10.45 -8.17 -12.13
N LEU A 82 -9.72 -7.69 -13.12
CA LEU A 82 -10.18 -7.70 -14.50
C LEU A 82 -10.27 -9.11 -15.10
N LYS A 83 -9.54 -10.07 -14.54
CA LYS A 83 -9.60 -11.45 -15.01
C LYS A 83 -10.89 -12.16 -14.58
N HIS A 84 -11.50 -11.67 -13.54
CA HIS A 84 -12.73 -12.26 -13.01
C HIS A 84 -13.93 -11.42 -13.43
#